data_6331702051952c7955798a6ef5bcd59e
#
_entry.id   6331702051952c7955798a6ef5bcd59e
#
_cell.length_a   1.000
_cell.length_b   1.000
_cell.length_c   1.000
_cell.angle_alpha   90.00
_cell.angle_beta   90.00
_cell.angle_gamma   90.00
#
_symmetry.space_group_name_H-M   'P 1'
#
loop_
_entity.id
_entity.type
_entity.pdbx_description
1 polymer ?
#
loop_
_entity_poly.entity_id
_entity_poly.type
_entity_poly.pdbx_seq_one_letter_code
_entity_poly.pdbx_strand_id
1 'polypeptide(L)'
;MDNLKNFRRTNYCGDLRLSDAGKTVSLCGWVQRQRDLGGLIFVDLRDRTGLVQLSFDDSTAKDIFEKASTLRSEYVVAATGLVRERESKTNKIATGDIEVYVSELRLLAKAETPPFEIVENSKANDMLRLKYRYLDLRRPDMQHAIATRHKVTKVARDYFDEQGFLEIETPMLTKSTPEGARDYLVPSRVHPGKFYALPQSPQQYKQLLMLSGFDRYMQIARCFRDEDLRADRQPEFTQIDLEMSFVNEDDVMEIQEGFLKRVFKEVLDVDVQTPFLRMPWREAMDRFGSDKPDLRFGFEIKDISDIVKDCGFGVFSGPVAEGGSVRLINVDGHAADFPRKKIDKLADFVKTYKAKGLAWTRLHDGQVTSSYQKFLTEEENRAILERANAKDGDLVLIVGDAKDEVVFAALGALRCECAKQLGILDPRDFKFLWVTEFPMFEFSEEENRYVAMHHPFTAPMDEDLDKLETDKKNCRAKAYDIVLNGTELGGGSIRISVPETQEAMFRALGFTDEDAQERFGHLINAFKFGAPPHGGLAYGLDRLCMLMAGAESIRDVIAFPKVQNASEPMTSCPDFVDDKQLDELSLN
;
A
#
# COMPACT_ATOMS: atom_id res chain seq x y z
N MET A 1 38.93 -21.88 -7.69
CA MET A 1 38.17 -20.94 -6.85
C MET A 1 38.89 -20.79 -5.52
N ASP A 2 38.99 -19.56 -5.05
CA ASP A 2 39.65 -19.27 -3.76
C ASP A 2 38.62 -19.43 -2.62
N ASN A 3 39.09 -19.33 -1.37
CA ASN A 3 38.24 -19.37 -0.17
C ASN A 3 38.50 -18.15 0.72
N LEU A 4 37.65 -17.95 1.73
CA LEU A 4 37.77 -16.84 2.69
C LEU A 4 38.70 -17.13 3.90
N LYS A 5 39.45 -18.21 3.90
CA LYS A 5 40.37 -18.52 5.02
C LYS A 5 41.31 -17.34 5.29
N ASN A 6 41.31 -16.85 6.52
CA ASN A 6 42.10 -15.69 6.95
C ASN A 6 41.72 -14.34 6.29
N PHE A 7 40.56 -14.26 5.60
CA PHE A 7 40.05 -13.02 5.03
C PHE A 7 38.87 -12.53 5.88
N ARG A 8 38.87 -11.25 6.24
CA ARG A 8 37.74 -10.59 6.90
C ARG A 8 37.42 -9.31 6.17
N ARG A 9 36.17 -9.13 5.78
CA ARG A 9 35.69 -7.86 5.24
C ARG A 9 35.76 -6.78 6.33
N THR A 10 36.37 -5.64 6.02
CA THR A 10 36.48 -4.48 6.93
C THR A 10 35.43 -3.43 6.65
N ASN A 11 35.04 -3.23 5.39
CA ASN A 11 34.12 -2.18 4.94
C ASN A 11 33.10 -2.71 3.93
N TYR A 12 31.99 -2.01 3.79
CA TYR A 12 31.10 -2.17 2.66
C TYR A 12 31.54 -1.26 1.50
N CYS A 13 31.20 -1.66 0.26
CA CYS A 13 31.65 -0.99 -0.96
C CYS A 13 31.14 0.45 -1.05
N GLY A 14 29.85 0.67 -0.83
CA GLY A 14 29.22 1.97 -0.96
C GLY A 14 29.48 2.95 0.20
N ASP A 15 30.07 2.49 1.31
CA ASP A 15 30.30 3.33 2.49
C ASP A 15 31.61 4.11 2.44
N LEU A 16 32.53 3.74 1.54
CA LEU A 16 33.83 4.39 1.41
C LEU A 16 33.72 5.81 0.87
N ARG A 17 34.54 6.70 1.43
CA ARG A 17 34.59 8.13 1.05
C ARG A 17 36.05 8.59 0.92
N LEU A 18 36.25 9.84 0.44
CA LEU A 18 37.56 10.46 0.33
C LEU A 18 38.34 10.50 1.67
N SER A 19 37.61 10.56 2.80
CA SER A 19 38.21 10.47 4.14
C SER A 19 38.85 9.12 4.47
N ASP A 20 38.62 8.10 3.64
CA ASP A 20 39.23 6.78 3.76
C ASP A 20 40.51 6.61 2.92
N ALA A 21 40.84 7.64 2.13
CA ALA A 21 42.09 7.63 1.35
C ALA A 21 43.34 7.36 2.24
N GLY A 22 44.19 6.48 1.79
CA GLY A 22 45.38 6.03 2.54
C GLY A 22 45.10 4.83 3.46
N LYS A 23 43.87 4.38 3.67
CA LYS A 23 43.52 3.19 4.44
C LYS A 23 43.56 1.94 3.56
N THR A 24 44.02 0.83 4.11
CA THR A 24 43.87 -0.49 3.50
C THR A 24 42.51 -1.08 3.92
N VAL A 25 41.71 -1.51 2.96
CA VAL A 25 40.36 -2.07 3.17
C VAL A 25 40.24 -3.45 2.52
N SER A 26 39.40 -4.29 3.11
CA SER A 26 39.03 -5.60 2.56
C SER A 26 37.56 -5.63 2.28
N LEU A 27 37.20 -5.87 1.00
CA LEU A 27 35.87 -5.79 0.45
C LEU A 27 35.41 -7.14 -0.10
N CYS A 28 34.10 -7.39 -0.09
CA CYS A 28 33.49 -8.55 -0.73
C CYS A 28 32.25 -8.09 -1.49
N GLY A 29 32.01 -8.66 -2.66
CA GLY A 29 30.84 -8.30 -3.45
C GLY A 29 30.76 -9.05 -4.78
N TRP A 30 29.86 -8.56 -5.60
CA TRP A 30 29.63 -9.02 -6.97
C TRP A 30 30.25 -8.04 -7.97
N VAL A 31 30.91 -8.58 -8.99
CA VAL A 31 31.42 -7.78 -10.12
C VAL A 31 30.23 -7.25 -10.92
N GLN A 32 29.99 -5.94 -10.89
CA GLN A 32 28.99 -5.30 -11.73
C GLN A 32 29.49 -5.20 -13.16
N ARG A 33 30.72 -4.73 -13.35
CA ARG A 33 31.35 -4.52 -14.66
C ARG A 33 32.86 -4.58 -14.55
N GLN A 34 33.49 -5.15 -15.57
CA GLN A 34 34.95 -5.10 -15.76
C GLN A 34 35.24 -4.35 -17.05
N ARG A 35 36.29 -3.51 -17.03
CA ARG A 35 36.82 -2.75 -18.17
C ARG A 35 38.32 -2.98 -18.22
N ASP A 36 38.78 -3.53 -19.33
CA ASP A 36 40.21 -3.76 -19.61
C ASP A 36 40.65 -2.77 -20.70
N LEU A 37 41.64 -1.94 -20.38
CA LEU A 37 42.19 -0.90 -21.24
C LEU A 37 43.63 -1.23 -21.68
N GLY A 38 44.02 -2.51 -21.63
CA GLY A 38 45.30 -3.01 -22.12
C GLY A 38 46.43 -3.03 -21.09
N GLY A 39 46.53 -2.26 -20.12
CA GLY A 39 47.54 -2.25 -19.03
C GLY A 39 46.93 -1.74 -17.74
N LEU A 40 45.64 -1.47 -17.82
CA LEU A 40 44.84 -0.91 -16.72
C LEU A 40 43.47 -1.59 -16.70
N ILE A 41 43.15 -2.25 -15.61
CA ILE A 41 41.85 -2.92 -15.42
C ILE A 41 41.08 -2.20 -14.34
N PHE A 42 39.81 -1.90 -14.60
CA PHE A 42 38.86 -1.41 -13.62
C PHE A 42 37.73 -2.42 -13.44
N VAL A 43 37.36 -2.66 -12.17
CA VAL A 43 36.25 -3.52 -11.78
C VAL A 43 35.33 -2.74 -10.87
N ASP A 44 34.08 -2.55 -11.28
CA ASP A 44 33.05 -1.99 -10.43
C ASP A 44 32.53 -3.14 -9.53
N LEU A 45 32.86 -3.09 -8.24
CA LEU A 45 32.43 -4.06 -7.23
C LEU A 45 31.18 -3.56 -6.53
N ARG A 46 30.14 -4.39 -6.46
CA ARG A 46 28.84 -4.08 -5.87
C ARG A 46 28.60 -4.92 -4.61
N ASP A 47 28.11 -4.28 -3.56
CA ASP A 47 27.45 -4.93 -2.45
C ASP A 47 26.10 -4.23 -2.14
N ARG A 48 25.47 -4.53 -1.00
CA ARG A 48 24.17 -3.96 -0.63
C ARG A 48 24.18 -2.45 -0.37
N THR A 49 25.34 -1.84 -0.17
CA THR A 49 25.48 -0.40 0.12
C THR A 49 25.79 0.43 -1.12
N GLY A 50 26.21 -0.23 -2.21
CA GLY A 50 26.50 0.44 -3.47
C GLY A 50 27.71 -0.13 -4.20
N LEU A 51 28.34 0.73 -4.99
CA LEU A 51 29.45 0.42 -5.88
C LEU A 51 30.73 1.07 -5.40
N VAL A 52 31.87 0.39 -5.64
CA VAL A 52 33.21 0.97 -5.58
C VAL A 52 34.05 0.48 -6.76
N GLN A 53 34.90 1.33 -7.29
CA GLN A 53 35.87 0.93 -8.32
C GLN A 53 37.09 0.28 -7.70
N LEU A 54 37.42 -0.93 -8.15
CA LEU A 54 38.73 -1.55 -7.95
C LEU A 54 39.62 -1.23 -9.14
N SER A 55 40.91 -0.95 -8.91
CA SER A 55 41.88 -0.65 -9.96
C SER A 55 43.10 -1.57 -9.88
N PHE A 56 43.59 -1.91 -11.07
CA PHE A 56 44.77 -2.77 -11.29
C PHE A 56 45.57 -2.14 -12.44
N ASP A 57 46.87 -1.97 -12.26
CA ASP A 57 47.79 -1.39 -13.23
C ASP A 57 49.05 -2.23 -13.41
N ASP A 58 50.04 -1.73 -14.18
CA ASP A 58 51.27 -2.43 -14.48
C ASP A 58 52.13 -2.74 -13.21
N SER A 59 51.87 -2.05 -12.11
CA SER A 59 52.55 -2.32 -10.82
C SER A 59 51.83 -3.38 -9.99
N THR A 60 50.64 -3.80 -10.37
CA THR A 60 49.92 -4.90 -9.73
C THR A 60 50.62 -6.23 -9.97
N ALA A 61 50.72 -7.08 -8.96
CA ALA A 61 51.34 -8.44 -9.09
C ALA A 61 50.69 -9.19 -10.26
N LYS A 62 51.51 -9.83 -11.09
CA LYS A 62 51.09 -10.42 -12.36
C LYS A 62 49.93 -11.43 -12.23
N ASP A 63 49.96 -12.25 -11.21
CA ASP A 63 48.92 -13.26 -10.92
C ASP A 63 47.58 -12.61 -10.55
N ILE A 64 47.63 -11.47 -9.82
CA ILE A 64 46.42 -10.67 -9.48
C ILE A 64 45.88 -10.00 -10.72
N PHE A 65 46.74 -9.41 -11.56
CA PHE A 65 46.34 -8.75 -12.82
C PHE A 65 45.70 -9.76 -13.79
N GLU A 66 46.34 -10.94 -13.99
CA GLU A 66 45.82 -12.02 -14.81
C GLU A 66 44.45 -12.50 -14.27
N LYS A 67 44.29 -12.64 -12.94
CA LYS A 67 43.00 -12.99 -12.32
C LYS A 67 41.98 -11.92 -12.57
N ALA A 68 42.29 -10.64 -12.43
CA ALA A 68 41.39 -9.52 -12.69
C ALA A 68 40.90 -9.49 -14.14
N SER A 69 41.75 -9.83 -15.14
CA SER A 69 41.36 -9.89 -16.55
C SER A 69 40.33 -10.97 -16.86
N THR A 70 40.23 -12.03 -16.03
CA THR A 70 39.27 -13.12 -16.19
C THR A 70 37.90 -12.84 -15.58
N LEU A 71 37.75 -11.77 -14.78
CA LEU A 71 36.49 -11.46 -14.12
C LEU A 71 35.37 -11.17 -15.12
N ARG A 72 34.15 -11.56 -14.76
CA ARG A 72 32.92 -11.31 -15.54
C ARG A 72 31.83 -10.84 -14.61
N SER A 73 30.79 -10.26 -15.19
CA SER A 73 29.62 -9.79 -14.45
C SER A 73 29.07 -10.87 -13.52
N GLU A 74 28.68 -10.45 -12.33
CA GLU A 74 28.12 -11.26 -11.24
C GLU A 74 29.07 -12.30 -10.63
N TYR A 75 30.36 -12.34 -11.03
CA TYR A 75 31.35 -13.11 -10.27
C TYR A 75 31.48 -12.58 -8.85
N VAL A 76 31.61 -13.47 -7.88
CA VAL A 76 31.77 -13.11 -6.47
C VAL A 76 33.25 -13.04 -6.14
N VAL A 77 33.69 -11.91 -5.67
CA VAL A 77 35.10 -11.68 -5.33
C VAL A 77 35.29 -11.08 -3.94
N ALA A 78 36.47 -11.31 -3.38
CA ALA A 78 37.00 -10.60 -2.24
C ALA A 78 38.30 -9.91 -2.65
N ALA A 79 38.48 -8.64 -2.26
CA ALA A 79 39.63 -7.84 -2.62
C ALA A 79 40.14 -7.05 -1.42
N THR A 80 41.46 -7.06 -1.20
CA THR A 80 42.15 -6.16 -0.26
C THR A 80 42.97 -5.16 -1.05
N GLY A 81 42.88 -3.88 -0.68
CA GLY A 81 43.64 -2.83 -1.37
C GLY A 81 43.63 -1.51 -0.63
N LEU A 82 44.46 -0.59 -1.16
CA LEU A 82 44.60 0.76 -0.66
C LEU A 82 43.55 1.67 -1.27
N VAL A 83 42.80 2.37 -0.43
CA VAL A 83 41.87 3.42 -0.91
C VAL A 83 42.70 4.62 -1.36
N ARG A 84 42.48 5.07 -2.60
CA ARG A 84 43.14 6.25 -3.16
C ARG A 84 42.13 7.16 -3.87
N GLU A 85 42.49 8.42 -3.96
CA GLU A 85 41.69 9.39 -4.74
C GLU A 85 41.77 9.04 -6.24
N ARG A 86 40.63 9.11 -6.94
CA ARG A 86 40.57 8.84 -8.39
C ARG A 86 41.13 10.02 -9.18
N GLU A 87 41.87 9.75 -10.23
CA GLU A 87 42.28 10.75 -11.20
C GLU A 87 41.06 11.31 -11.97
N SER A 88 40.14 10.42 -12.37
CA SER A 88 38.91 10.80 -13.05
C SER A 88 37.71 10.57 -12.13
N LYS A 89 37.29 11.63 -11.46
CA LYS A 89 36.16 11.63 -10.54
C LYS A 89 34.82 11.56 -11.26
N THR A 90 33.81 11.03 -10.58
CA THR A 90 32.42 10.97 -11.07
C THR A 90 31.42 11.19 -9.94
N ASN A 91 30.32 11.87 -10.23
CA ASN A 91 29.19 12.05 -9.30
C ASN A 91 28.08 11.01 -9.47
N LYS A 92 28.27 10.01 -10.35
CA LYS A 92 27.26 8.98 -10.63
C LYS A 92 27.11 7.94 -9.52
N ILE A 93 28.12 7.79 -8.67
CA ILE A 93 28.13 6.89 -7.51
C ILE A 93 28.70 7.61 -6.30
N ALA A 94 28.26 7.25 -5.11
CA ALA A 94 28.65 7.90 -3.86
C ALA A 94 30.17 7.79 -3.56
N THR A 95 30.84 6.78 -4.12
CA THR A 95 32.28 6.52 -4.02
C THR A 95 33.06 7.08 -5.19
N GLY A 96 32.47 7.96 -5.99
CA GLY A 96 33.04 8.41 -7.26
C GLY A 96 34.34 9.23 -7.16
N ASP A 97 34.70 9.68 -5.97
CA ASP A 97 35.96 10.40 -5.70
C ASP A 97 37.15 9.47 -5.41
N ILE A 98 36.87 8.18 -5.11
CA ILE A 98 37.88 7.21 -4.69
C ILE A 98 37.86 5.94 -5.53
N GLU A 99 38.93 5.21 -5.48
CA GLU A 99 39.06 3.85 -5.97
C GLU A 99 39.89 3.02 -4.99
N VAL A 100 39.84 1.70 -5.10
CA VAL A 100 40.66 0.80 -4.30
C VAL A 100 41.70 0.14 -5.20
N TYR A 101 42.99 0.48 -4.95
CA TYR A 101 44.13 -0.15 -5.62
C TYR A 101 44.42 -1.52 -4.98
N VAL A 102 44.18 -2.58 -5.74
CA VAL A 102 44.09 -3.95 -5.21
C VAL A 102 45.47 -4.58 -5.05
N SER A 103 45.75 -5.09 -3.87
CA SER A 103 46.94 -5.87 -3.52
C SER A 103 46.67 -7.36 -3.30
N GLU A 104 45.40 -7.75 -3.09
CA GLU A 104 44.97 -9.16 -3.00
C GLU A 104 43.62 -9.31 -3.64
N LEU A 105 43.45 -10.33 -4.52
CA LEU A 105 42.19 -10.64 -5.17
C LEU A 105 41.87 -12.13 -5.08
N ARG A 106 40.67 -12.45 -4.55
CA ARG A 106 40.14 -13.82 -4.48
C ARG A 106 38.90 -13.96 -5.33
N LEU A 107 38.89 -14.96 -6.19
CA LEU A 107 37.70 -15.37 -6.95
C LEU A 107 36.95 -16.45 -6.15
N LEU A 108 35.84 -16.06 -5.49
CA LEU A 108 35.07 -16.93 -4.60
C LEU A 108 34.06 -17.79 -5.35
N ALA A 109 33.37 -17.22 -6.34
CA ALA A 109 32.44 -17.96 -7.21
C ALA A 109 32.38 -17.33 -8.60
N LYS A 110 32.25 -18.19 -9.61
CA LYS A 110 31.89 -17.79 -10.96
C LYS A 110 30.36 -17.75 -11.09
N ALA A 111 29.86 -16.95 -12.01
CA ALA A 111 28.44 -16.87 -12.35
C ALA A 111 28.24 -17.18 -13.84
N GLU A 112 27.08 -17.71 -14.16
CA GLU A 112 26.57 -17.71 -15.52
C GLU A 112 26.06 -16.30 -15.87
N THR A 113 25.85 -16.03 -17.17
CA THR A 113 25.26 -14.76 -17.61
C THR A 113 23.84 -14.63 -17.06
N PRO A 114 23.53 -13.59 -16.27
CA PRO A 114 22.19 -13.38 -15.74
C PRO A 114 21.16 -13.24 -16.87
N PRO A 115 19.90 -13.67 -16.67
CA PRO A 115 18.83 -13.57 -17.67
C PRO A 115 18.38 -12.13 -17.93
N PHE A 116 18.79 -11.18 -17.10
CA PHE A 116 18.58 -9.74 -17.26
C PHE A 116 19.70 -8.96 -16.54
N GLU A 117 19.88 -7.70 -16.91
CA GLU A 117 20.86 -6.82 -16.26
C GLU A 117 20.39 -6.40 -14.86
N ILE A 118 21.32 -6.44 -13.90
CA ILE A 118 21.07 -6.03 -12.51
C ILE A 118 21.40 -4.53 -12.38
N VAL A 119 20.43 -3.71 -12.79
CA VAL A 119 20.50 -2.24 -12.79
C VAL A 119 19.19 -1.65 -12.28
N GLU A 120 19.24 -0.40 -11.83
CA GLU A 120 18.03 0.34 -11.47
C GLU A 120 17.06 0.44 -12.66
N ASN A 121 15.77 0.47 -12.38
CA ASN A 121 14.73 0.64 -13.40
C ASN A 121 14.83 -0.36 -14.56
N SER A 122 15.18 -1.61 -14.25
CA SER A 122 15.27 -2.68 -15.26
C SER A 122 13.95 -2.80 -16.03
N LYS A 123 14.06 -2.93 -17.37
CA LYS A 123 12.92 -3.16 -18.27
C LYS A 123 12.62 -4.65 -18.48
N ALA A 124 13.22 -5.53 -17.69
CA ALA A 124 12.94 -6.95 -17.76
C ALA A 124 11.48 -7.23 -17.40
N ASN A 125 10.90 -8.23 -18.04
CA ASN A 125 9.52 -8.65 -17.79
C ASN A 125 9.34 -9.10 -16.34
N ASP A 126 8.23 -8.73 -15.72
CA ASP A 126 7.93 -9.01 -14.30
C ASP A 126 7.98 -10.51 -13.98
N MET A 127 7.46 -11.38 -14.85
CA MET A 127 7.51 -12.82 -14.64
C MET A 127 8.94 -13.35 -14.63
N LEU A 128 9.82 -12.81 -15.48
CA LEU A 128 11.23 -13.18 -15.49
C LEU A 128 11.94 -12.72 -14.23
N ARG A 129 11.67 -11.49 -13.78
CA ARG A 129 12.19 -10.92 -12.53
C ARG A 129 11.75 -11.74 -11.32
N LEU A 130 10.47 -12.16 -11.26
CA LEU A 130 9.93 -12.96 -10.17
C LEU A 130 10.45 -14.41 -10.19
N LYS A 131 10.66 -14.99 -11.37
CA LYS A 131 11.29 -16.32 -11.49
C LYS A 131 12.74 -16.33 -10.96
N TYR A 132 13.49 -15.26 -11.21
CA TYR A 132 14.85 -15.08 -10.73
C TYR A 132 14.93 -14.02 -9.62
N ARG A 133 13.98 -14.06 -8.70
CA ARG A 133 13.81 -13.02 -7.68
C ARG A 133 15.06 -12.74 -6.86
N TYR A 134 15.88 -13.73 -6.58
CA TYR A 134 17.17 -13.60 -5.91
C TYR A 134 18.20 -12.76 -6.71
N LEU A 135 18.07 -12.67 -8.03
CA LEU A 135 18.86 -11.75 -8.87
C LEU A 135 18.22 -10.35 -8.90
N ASP A 136 16.90 -10.28 -9.02
CA ASP A 136 16.15 -9.03 -9.00
C ASP A 136 16.38 -8.25 -7.69
N LEU A 137 16.42 -8.94 -6.56
CA LEU A 137 16.75 -8.37 -5.24
C LEU A 137 18.19 -7.82 -5.11
N ARG A 138 19.08 -8.07 -6.07
CA ARG A 138 20.41 -7.42 -6.12
C ARG A 138 20.37 -6.02 -6.70
N ARG A 139 19.28 -5.61 -7.34
CA ARG A 139 19.13 -4.28 -7.94
C ARG A 139 19.10 -3.21 -6.84
N PRO A 140 19.71 -2.02 -7.08
CA PRO A 140 19.77 -0.97 -6.06
C PRO A 140 18.40 -0.48 -5.60
N ASP A 141 17.43 -0.32 -6.50
CA ASP A 141 16.04 0.05 -6.20
C ASP A 141 15.33 -0.99 -5.32
N MET A 142 15.53 -2.27 -5.60
CA MET A 142 15.00 -3.38 -4.78
C MET A 142 15.67 -3.44 -3.40
N GLN A 143 17.00 -3.23 -3.34
CA GLN A 143 17.73 -3.14 -2.07
C GLN A 143 17.23 -1.96 -1.23
N HIS A 144 16.98 -0.80 -1.86
CA HIS A 144 16.43 0.37 -1.21
C HIS A 144 15.04 0.10 -0.64
N ALA A 145 14.14 -0.52 -1.43
CA ALA A 145 12.78 -0.84 -1.01
C ALA A 145 12.74 -1.76 0.22
N ILE A 146 13.53 -2.84 0.22
CA ILE A 146 13.62 -3.77 1.36
C ILE A 146 14.29 -3.11 2.57
N ALA A 147 15.32 -2.28 2.37
CA ALA A 147 15.96 -1.54 3.45
C ALA A 147 15.02 -0.50 4.07
N THR A 148 14.20 0.18 3.27
CA THR A 148 13.13 1.08 3.73
C THR A 148 12.14 0.34 4.61
N ARG A 149 11.65 -0.84 4.16
CA ARG A 149 10.77 -1.70 4.97
C ARG A 149 11.39 -2.06 6.33
N HIS A 150 12.66 -2.44 6.36
CA HIS A 150 13.38 -2.73 7.60
C HIS A 150 13.39 -1.52 8.54
N LYS A 151 13.70 -0.31 8.02
CA LYS A 151 13.74 0.92 8.81
C LYS A 151 12.35 1.26 9.37
N VAL A 152 11.30 1.18 8.54
CA VAL A 152 9.91 1.43 8.98
C VAL A 152 9.53 0.51 10.13
N THR A 153 9.81 -0.79 10.00
CA THR A 153 9.52 -1.78 11.05
C THR A 153 10.29 -1.50 12.33
N LYS A 154 11.57 -1.10 12.21
CA LYS A 154 12.38 -0.74 13.38
C LYS A 154 11.81 0.49 14.09
N VAL A 155 11.52 1.56 13.36
CA VAL A 155 10.95 2.80 13.93
C VAL A 155 9.59 2.52 14.60
N ALA A 156 8.76 1.64 13.99
CA ALA A 156 7.49 1.25 14.59
C ALA A 156 7.70 0.60 15.96
N ARG A 157 8.61 -0.37 16.07
CA ARG A 157 8.93 -1.01 17.35
C ARG A 157 9.46 -0.02 18.37
N ASP A 158 10.43 0.81 17.98
CA ASP A 158 11.02 1.81 18.88
C ASP A 158 9.95 2.81 19.38
N TYR A 159 9.10 3.32 18.48
CA TYR A 159 8.06 4.28 18.82
C TYR A 159 7.00 3.69 19.75
N PHE A 160 6.44 2.53 19.40
CA PHE A 160 5.35 1.95 20.19
C PHE A 160 5.84 1.41 21.54
N ASP A 161 7.08 0.90 21.64
CA ASP A 161 7.70 0.55 22.93
C ASP A 161 7.80 1.79 23.85
N GLU A 162 8.27 2.93 23.33
CA GLU A 162 8.31 4.20 24.07
C GLU A 162 6.93 4.72 24.49
N GLN A 163 5.87 4.34 23.73
CA GLN A 163 4.49 4.64 24.10
C GLN A 163 3.86 3.59 25.05
N GLY A 164 4.65 2.62 25.52
CA GLY A 164 4.23 1.60 26.47
C GLY A 164 3.44 0.44 25.85
N PHE A 165 3.57 0.22 24.55
CA PHE A 165 3.01 -0.97 23.89
C PHE A 165 3.91 -2.18 24.10
N LEU A 166 3.28 -3.33 24.31
CA LEU A 166 3.96 -4.62 24.33
C LEU A 166 3.79 -5.34 22.99
N GLU A 167 4.88 -5.78 22.39
CA GLU A 167 4.82 -6.64 21.21
C GLU A 167 4.49 -8.07 21.65
N ILE A 168 3.29 -8.54 21.30
CA ILE A 168 2.78 -9.85 21.70
C ILE A 168 2.37 -10.63 20.46
N GLU A 169 2.97 -11.81 20.29
CA GLU A 169 2.61 -12.73 19.20
C GLU A 169 1.26 -13.41 19.46
N THR A 170 0.50 -13.58 18.40
CA THR A 170 -0.78 -14.31 18.39
C THR A 170 -0.67 -15.56 17.51
N PRO A 171 -1.51 -16.60 17.74
CA PRO A 171 -1.44 -17.84 16.97
C PRO A 171 -1.64 -17.65 15.47
N MET A 172 -0.88 -18.41 14.66
CA MET A 172 -1.11 -18.57 13.22
C MET A 172 -2.08 -19.71 12.91
N LEU A 173 -2.17 -20.72 13.76
CA LEU A 173 -3.13 -21.81 13.64
C LEU A 173 -4.35 -21.48 14.50
N THR A 174 -5.39 -20.92 13.90
CA THR A 174 -6.58 -20.42 14.59
C THR A 174 -7.83 -21.21 14.22
N LYS A 175 -8.96 -20.89 14.84
CA LYS A 175 -10.28 -21.34 14.40
C LYS A 175 -10.71 -20.54 13.18
N SER A 176 -11.36 -21.19 12.21
CA SER A 176 -11.96 -20.48 11.07
C SER A 176 -13.07 -19.54 11.55
N THR A 177 -12.91 -18.27 11.28
CA THR A 177 -13.86 -17.20 11.60
C THR A 177 -13.81 -16.17 10.48
N PRO A 178 -14.43 -16.45 9.31
CA PRO A 178 -14.36 -15.55 8.16
C PRO A 178 -14.87 -14.14 8.50
N GLU A 179 -14.00 -13.15 8.27
CA GLU A 179 -14.25 -11.71 8.50
C GLU A 179 -14.20 -10.96 7.17
N GLY A 180 -15.07 -11.32 6.21
CA GLY A 180 -15.15 -10.67 4.89
C GLY A 180 -14.38 -11.35 3.77
N ALA A 181 -13.28 -12.07 4.04
CA ALA A 181 -12.54 -12.88 3.08
C ALA A 181 -12.71 -14.38 3.37
N ARG A 182 -12.28 -15.23 2.44
CA ARG A 182 -12.14 -16.67 2.72
C ARG A 182 -10.86 -16.94 3.49
N ASP A 183 -10.91 -17.94 4.38
CA ASP A 183 -9.75 -18.38 5.15
C ASP A 183 -8.92 -19.40 4.36
N TYR A 184 -7.59 -19.35 4.50
CA TYR A 184 -6.72 -20.46 4.15
C TYR A 184 -6.82 -21.54 5.21
N LEU A 185 -7.18 -22.77 4.83
CA LEU A 185 -7.39 -23.89 5.75
C LEU A 185 -6.16 -24.79 5.80
N VAL A 186 -5.78 -25.22 7.01
CA VAL A 186 -4.69 -26.17 7.26
C VAL A 186 -5.27 -27.41 7.92
N PRO A 187 -5.22 -28.59 7.30
CA PRO A 187 -5.77 -29.82 7.86
C PRO A 187 -5.00 -30.26 9.09
N SER A 188 -5.72 -30.80 10.08
CA SER A 188 -5.12 -31.30 11.32
C SER A 188 -4.88 -32.81 11.25
N ARG A 189 -3.62 -33.23 11.27
CA ARG A 189 -3.26 -34.66 11.35
C ARG A 189 -3.75 -35.33 12.66
N VAL A 190 -3.75 -34.57 13.75
CA VAL A 190 -4.12 -35.08 15.09
C VAL A 190 -5.63 -35.19 15.29
N HIS A 191 -6.40 -34.37 14.54
CA HIS A 191 -7.86 -34.35 14.60
C HIS A 191 -8.44 -34.56 13.20
N PRO A 192 -8.57 -35.79 12.72
CA PRO A 192 -9.06 -36.09 11.36
C PRO A 192 -10.38 -35.36 11.06
N GLY A 193 -10.50 -34.77 9.84
CA GLY A 193 -11.67 -34.04 9.41
C GLY A 193 -11.80 -32.62 10.02
N LYS A 194 -10.85 -32.18 10.86
CA LYS A 194 -10.80 -30.81 11.40
C LYS A 194 -9.66 -30.02 10.79
N PHE A 195 -9.86 -28.71 10.70
CA PHE A 195 -8.92 -27.77 10.11
C PHE A 195 -8.61 -26.63 11.06
N TYR A 196 -7.38 -26.17 11.03
CA TYR A 196 -7.03 -24.83 11.45
C TYR A 196 -7.26 -23.87 10.28
N ALA A 197 -7.42 -22.58 10.59
CA ALA A 197 -7.39 -21.51 9.61
C ALA A 197 -6.18 -20.60 9.85
N LEU A 198 -5.58 -20.06 8.79
CA LEU A 198 -4.60 -19.00 8.92
C LEU A 198 -5.34 -17.67 9.16
N PRO A 199 -4.86 -16.79 10.08
CA PRO A 199 -5.60 -15.61 10.51
C PRO A 199 -5.67 -14.55 9.43
N GLN A 200 -6.86 -13.99 9.21
CA GLN A 200 -7.04 -12.80 8.35
C GLN A 200 -6.51 -11.53 9.02
N SER A 201 -6.59 -11.50 10.34
CA SER A 201 -6.00 -10.50 11.24
C SER A 201 -5.99 -11.06 12.67
N PRO A 202 -5.23 -10.50 13.61
CA PRO A 202 -5.27 -10.91 15.02
C PRO A 202 -6.44 -10.29 15.81
N GLN A 203 -7.54 -9.86 15.15
CA GLN A 203 -8.61 -9.06 15.74
C GLN A 203 -9.17 -9.63 17.04
N GLN A 204 -9.52 -10.91 17.08
CA GLN A 204 -10.11 -11.51 18.28
C GLN A 204 -9.10 -11.65 19.42
N TYR A 205 -7.85 -12.00 19.09
CA TYR A 205 -6.79 -12.14 20.09
C TYR A 205 -6.37 -10.82 20.71
N LYS A 206 -6.26 -9.76 19.92
CA LYS A 206 -5.89 -8.44 20.47
C LYS A 206 -6.97 -7.89 21.41
N GLN A 207 -8.26 -8.12 21.11
CA GLN A 207 -9.35 -7.80 22.04
C GLN A 207 -9.24 -8.62 23.34
N LEU A 208 -8.95 -9.93 23.26
CA LEU A 208 -8.70 -10.76 24.44
C LEU A 208 -7.49 -10.27 25.27
N LEU A 209 -6.45 -9.74 24.62
CA LEU A 209 -5.31 -9.13 25.31
C LEU A 209 -5.71 -7.86 26.09
N MET A 210 -6.64 -7.06 25.57
CA MET A 210 -7.20 -5.93 26.33
C MET A 210 -7.95 -6.40 27.57
N LEU A 211 -8.79 -7.44 27.44
CA LEU A 211 -9.48 -8.07 28.58
C LEU A 211 -8.49 -8.71 29.57
N SER A 212 -7.31 -9.10 29.10
CA SER A 212 -6.24 -9.65 29.93
C SER A 212 -5.42 -8.59 30.69
N GLY A 213 -5.73 -7.31 30.50
CA GLY A 213 -5.09 -6.19 31.22
C GLY A 213 -3.71 -5.78 30.67
N PHE A 214 -3.40 -6.05 29.40
CA PHE A 214 -2.16 -5.61 28.78
C PHE A 214 -2.17 -4.14 28.35
N ASP A 215 -3.32 -3.49 28.33
CA ASP A 215 -3.57 -2.08 28.03
C ASP A 215 -3.14 -1.60 26.62
N ARG A 216 -1.94 -1.92 26.18
CA ARG A 216 -1.39 -1.50 24.88
C ARG A 216 -0.65 -2.66 24.23
N TYR A 217 -1.19 -3.13 23.12
CA TYR A 217 -0.68 -4.23 22.32
C TYR A 217 -0.22 -3.73 20.95
N MET A 218 0.90 -4.26 20.48
CA MET A 218 1.30 -4.16 19.08
C MET A 218 1.82 -5.50 18.57
N GLN A 219 1.76 -5.70 17.25
CA GLN A 219 2.41 -6.84 16.58
C GLN A 219 2.71 -6.47 15.12
N ILE A 220 3.88 -6.88 14.66
CA ILE A 220 4.15 -6.96 13.21
C ILE A 220 3.53 -8.27 12.72
N ALA A 221 2.23 -8.22 12.42
CA ALA A 221 1.38 -9.39 12.21
C ALA A 221 1.41 -9.87 10.76
N ARG A 222 1.58 -11.19 10.57
CA ARG A 222 1.38 -11.82 9.27
C ARG A 222 -0.09 -12.18 9.12
N CYS A 223 -0.71 -11.74 8.02
CA CYS A 223 -2.13 -11.93 7.73
C CYS A 223 -2.32 -12.67 6.39
N PHE A 224 -3.43 -13.40 6.28
CA PHE A 224 -3.72 -14.27 5.13
C PHE A 224 -5.17 -14.08 4.69
N ARG A 225 -5.41 -13.86 3.39
CA ARG A 225 -6.76 -13.75 2.82
C ARG A 225 -6.81 -14.44 1.47
N ASP A 226 -7.71 -15.39 1.32
CA ASP A 226 -7.98 -16.07 0.04
C ASP A 226 -9.03 -15.26 -0.74
N GLU A 227 -8.54 -14.27 -1.45
CA GLU A 227 -9.32 -13.33 -2.28
C GLU A 227 -8.76 -13.26 -3.70
N ASP A 228 -9.56 -12.76 -4.63
CA ASP A 228 -9.08 -12.42 -5.97
C ASP A 228 -8.02 -11.33 -5.90
N LEU A 229 -6.82 -11.63 -6.39
CA LEU A 229 -5.69 -10.73 -6.30
C LEU A 229 -5.80 -9.59 -7.32
N ARG A 230 -5.66 -8.37 -6.81
CA ARG A 230 -5.48 -7.15 -7.59
C ARG A 230 -4.04 -6.66 -7.48
N ALA A 231 -3.67 -5.63 -8.22
CA ALA A 231 -2.30 -5.10 -8.24
C ALA A 231 -1.76 -4.68 -6.85
N ASP A 232 -2.64 -4.31 -5.93
CA ASP A 232 -2.36 -3.84 -4.58
C ASP A 232 -2.71 -4.85 -3.47
N ARG A 233 -2.96 -6.14 -3.83
CA ARG A 233 -3.30 -7.20 -2.88
C ARG A 233 -2.38 -8.40 -3.02
N GLN A 234 -2.10 -9.03 -1.88
CA GLN A 234 -1.36 -10.29 -1.77
C GLN A 234 -2.15 -11.26 -0.90
N PRO A 235 -2.09 -12.59 -1.15
CA PRO A 235 -2.80 -13.58 -0.35
C PRO A 235 -2.23 -13.68 1.07
N GLU A 236 -1.00 -13.25 1.25
CA GLU A 236 -0.30 -13.09 2.52
C GLU A 236 0.37 -11.72 2.56
N PHE A 237 0.14 -10.97 3.63
CA PHE A 237 0.63 -9.60 3.79
C PHE A 237 0.96 -9.31 5.25
N THR A 238 1.56 -8.15 5.52
CA THR A 238 1.98 -7.80 6.88
C THR A 238 1.29 -6.53 7.34
N GLN A 239 0.84 -6.53 8.60
CA GLN A 239 0.28 -5.36 9.27
C GLN A 239 1.17 -4.94 10.45
N ILE A 240 1.20 -3.62 10.72
CA ILE A 240 1.51 -3.12 12.06
C ILE A 240 0.16 -3.06 12.76
N ASP A 241 -0.12 -4.02 13.62
CA ASP A 241 -1.41 -4.17 14.28
C ASP A 241 -1.34 -3.69 15.72
N LEU A 242 -2.35 -2.94 16.15
CA LEU A 242 -2.36 -2.19 17.41
C LEU A 242 -3.73 -2.27 18.08
N GLU A 243 -3.73 -2.33 19.43
CA GLU A 243 -4.95 -2.21 20.25
C GLU A 243 -4.61 -1.55 21.58
N MET A 244 -5.53 -0.72 22.08
CA MET A 244 -5.37 0.03 23.34
C MET A 244 -6.66 0.00 24.16
N SER A 245 -6.52 -0.11 25.49
CA SER A 245 -7.61 0.00 26.45
C SER A 245 -7.78 1.43 26.96
N PHE A 246 -8.99 1.74 27.43
CA PHE A 246 -9.35 3.02 28.05
C PHE A 246 -9.12 4.24 27.15
N VAL A 247 -9.50 4.11 25.88
CA VAL A 247 -9.31 5.13 24.82
C VAL A 247 -10.61 5.41 24.08
N ASN A 248 -10.67 6.60 23.50
CA ASN A 248 -11.62 7.02 22.47
C ASN A 248 -10.92 7.17 21.11
N GLU A 249 -11.64 7.62 20.08
CA GLU A 249 -11.12 7.78 18.72
C GLU A 249 -9.94 8.77 18.67
N ASP A 250 -10.04 9.86 19.42
CA ASP A 250 -9.02 10.92 19.44
C ASP A 250 -7.70 10.43 20.03
N ASP A 251 -7.76 9.65 21.13
CA ASP A 251 -6.58 9.06 21.76
C ASP A 251 -5.84 8.12 20.79
N VAL A 252 -6.58 7.31 20.02
CA VAL A 252 -5.99 6.42 19.02
C VAL A 252 -5.32 7.23 17.92
N MET A 253 -6.04 8.21 17.34
CA MET A 253 -5.54 9.02 16.23
C MET A 253 -4.28 9.82 16.63
N GLU A 254 -4.22 10.40 17.83
CA GLU A 254 -3.07 11.17 18.32
C GLU A 254 -1.79 10.32 18.37
N ILE A 255 -1.88 9.10 18.91
CA ILE A 255 -0.75 8.17 18.96
C ILE A 255 -0.30 7.79 17.56
N GLN A 256 -1.23 7.54 16.63
CA GLN A 256 -0.89 7.18 15.26
C GLN A 256 -0.28 8.36 14.48
N GLU A 257 -0.73 9.57 14.69
CA GLU A 257 -0.12 10.78 14.11
C GLU A 257 1.33 10.95 14.58
N GLY A 258 1.61 10.70 15.85
CA GLY A 258 2.96 10.69 16.41
C GLY A 258 3.87 9.65 15.73
N PHE A 259 3.35 8.44 15.49
CA PHE A 259 4.07 7.40 14.75
C PHE A 259 4.40 7.84 13.32
N LEU A 260 3.40 8.31 12.57
CA LEU A 260 3.59 8.74 11.19
C LEU A 260 4.57 9.91 11.09
N LYS A 261 4.47 10.90 11.98
CA LYS A 261 5.44 12.00 12.05
C LYS A 261 6.87 11.49 12.26
N ARG A 262 7.07 10.55 13.19
CA ARG A 262 8.38 9.99 13.49
C ARG A 262 8.94 9.15 12.34
N VAL A 263 8.14 8.25 11.78
CA VAL A 263 8.62 7.34 10.72
C VAL A 263 8.97 8.10 9.45
N PHE A 264 8.19 9.12 9.06
CA PHE A 264 8.51 9.95 7.90
C PHE A 264 9.77 10.79 8.14
N LYS A 265 9.95 11.31 9.36
CA LYS A 265 11.19 12.04 9.70
C LYS A 265 12.43 11.16 9.69
N GLU A 266 12.39 10.00 10.36
CA GLU A 266 13.57 9.15 10.51
C GLU A 266 13.94 8.38 9.22
N VAL A 267 12.96 8.04 8.38
CA VAL A 267 13.19 7.23 7.17
C VAL A 267 13.42 8.08 5.93
N LEU A 268 12.67 9.20 5.79
CA LEU A 268 12.67 10.04 4.59
C LEU A 268 13.21 11.45 4.83
N ASP A 269 13.48 11.85 6.08
CA ASP A 269 13.78 13.23 6.50
C ASP A 269 12.67 14.24 6.11
N VAL A 270 11.42 13.81 6.18
CA VAL A 270 10.23 14.62 5.90
C VAL A 270 9.53 14.99 7.20
N ASP A 271 9.28 16.29 7.38
CA ASP A 271 8.54 16.81 8.54
C ASP A 271 7.04 16.84 8.24
N VAL A 272 6.31 15.87 8.78
CA VAL A 272 4.85 15.77 8.66
C VAL A 272 4.20 16.65 9.73
N GLN A 273 3.26 17.50 9.30
CA GLN A 273 2.52 18.38 10.21
C GLN A 273 1.30 17.68 10.82
N THR A 274 1.11 17.80 12.12
CA THR A 274 -0.05 17.28 12.88
C THR A 274 -0.76 18.44 13.60
N PRO A 275 -2.05 18.32 13.95
CA PRO A 275 -2.94 17.18 13.69
C PRO A 275 -3.36 17.07 12.21
N PHE A 276 -3.70 15.84 11.76
CA PHE A 276 -4.21 15.63 10.41
C PHE A 276 -5.66 16.12 10.29
N LEU A 277 -6.04 16.47 9.05
CA LEU A 277 -7.42 16.77 8.72
C LEU A 277 -8.31 15.57 9.06
N ARG A 278 -9.44 15.81 9.72
CA ARG A 278 -10.51 14.83 9.95
C ARG A 278 -11.68 15.16 9.04
N MET A 279 -12.14 14.17 8.31
CA MET A 279 -13.21 14.31 7.33
C MET A 279 -14.22 13.18 7.52
N PRO A 280 -15.49 13.47 7.85
CA PRO A 280 -16.52 12.44 7.87
C PRO A 280 -16.62 11.72 6.52
N TRP A 281 -16.88 10.42 6.54
CA TRP A 281 -17.02 9.59 5.33
C TRP A 281 -17.99 10.20 4.31
N ARG A 282 -19.11 10.73 4.78
CA ARG A 282 -20.10 11.36 3.88
C ARG A 282 -19.52 12.55 3.13
N GLU A 283 -18.76 13.40 3.82
CA GLU A 283 -18.08 14.54 3.20
C GLU A 283 -17.01 14.09 2.20
N ALA A 284 -16.24 13.04 2.53
CA ALA A 284 -15.26 12.47 1.61
C ALA A 284 -15.93 11.96 0.33
N MET A 285 -17.05 11.27 0.44
CA MET A 285 -17.82 10.81 -0.71
C MET A 285 -18.41 11.97 -1.52
N ASP A 286 -19.03 12.94 -0.86
CA ASP A 286 -19.67 14.08 -1.54
C ASP A 286 -18.68 14.96 -2.31
N ARG A 287 -17.47 15.19 -1.74
CA ARG A 287 -16.45 16.07 -2.33
C ARG A 287 -15.47 15.35 -3.25
N PHE A 288 -15.19 14.08 -3.01
CA PHE A 288 -14.11 13.36 -3.71
C PHE A 288 -14.54 12.04 -4.36
N GLY A 289 -15.74 11.55 -4.06
CA GLY A 289 -16.29 10.30 -4.60
C GLY A 289 -15.50 9.06 -4.13
N SER A 290 -14.83 9.16 -2.98
CA SER A 290 -14.00 8.10 -2.43
C SER A 290 -13.84 8.27 -0.93
N ASP A 291 -13.82 7.16 -0.21
CA ASP A 291 -13.43 7.04 1.21
C ASP A 291 -11.92 7.21 1.47
N LYS A 292 -11.14 7.35 0.41
CA LYS A 292 -9.68 7.58 0.45
C LYS A 292 -9.27 8.68 -0.55
N PRO A 293 -9.65 9.93 -0.30
CA PRO A 293 -9.40 11.01 -1.23
C PRO A 293 -7.90 11.37 -1.34
N ASP A 294 -7.47 11.70 -2.56
CA ASP A 294 -6.18 12.34 -2.80
C ASP A 294 -6.37 13.86 -2.72
N LEU A 295 -5.70 14.48 -1.74
CA LEU A 295 -5.79 15.92 -1.47
C LEU A 295 -4.65 16.74 -2.09
N ARG A 296 -3.77 16.15 -2.91
CA ARG A 296 -2.68 16.86 -3.57
C ARG A 296 -3.14 17.82 -4.66
N PHE A 297 -4.39 17.71 -5.08
CA PHE A 297 -5.00 18.54 -6.12
C PHE A 297 -6.49 18.78 -5.81
N GLY A 298 -7.07 19.78 -6.46
CA GLY A 298 -8.48 20.11 -6.35
C GLY A 298 -9.42 19.17 -7.11
N PHE A 299 -10.20 19.72 -8.05
CA PHE A 299 -11.21 19.03 -8.84
C PHE A 299 -12.29 18.37 -7.99
N GLU A 300 -12.76 19.08 -6.94
CA GLU A 300 -13.80 18.58 -6.06
C GLU A 300 -15.13 18.37 -6.81
N ILE A 301 -15.84 17.34 -6.40
CA ILE A 301 -17.18 17.02 -6.92
C ILE A 301 -18.18 18.03 -6.38
N LYS A 302 -19.08 18.51 -7.26
CA LYS A 302 -20.17 19.40 -6.90
C LYS A 302 -21.50 18.85 -7.42
N ASP A 303 -22.51 18.89 -6.56
CA ASP A 303 -23.87 18.46 -6.91
C ASP A 303 -24.59 19.56 -7.70
N ILE A 304 -25.23 19.18 -8.81
CA ILE A 304 -26.04 20.04 -9.67
C ILE A 304 -27.47 19.48 -9.87
N SER A 305 -27.83 18.46 -9.08
CA SER A 305 -29.15 17.81 -9.20
C SER A 305 -30.31 18.77 -9.06
N ASP A 306 -30.20 19.76 -8.15
CA ASP A 306 -31.20 20.82 -7.94
C ASP A 306 -31.40 21.71 -9.19
N ILE A 307 -30.33 21.92 -9.97
CA ILE A 307 -30.35 22.74 -11.19
C ILE A 307 -31.01 21.98 -12.36
N VAL A 308 -30.74 20.67 -12.46
CA VAL A 308 -31.08 19.89 -13.66
C VAL A 308 -32.26 18.95 -13.49
N LYS A 309 -32.90 18.90 -12.31
CA LYS A 309 -34.03 17.97 -12.02
C LYS A 309 -35.22 18.11 -12.99
N ASP A 310 -35.51 19.33 -13.45
CA ASP A 310 -36.63 19.64 -14.29
C ASP A 310 -36.20 20.01 -15.74
N CYS A 311 -34.89 19.84 -16.07
CA CYS A 311 -34.35 20.22 -17.37
C CYS A 311 -34.85 19.31 -18.51
N GLY A 312 -34.81 19.84 -19.76
CA GLY A 312 -35.21 19.10 -20.95
C GLY A 312 -34.28 17.96 -21.39
N PHE A 313 -33.14 17.75 -20.70
CA PHE A 313 -32.18 16.72 -21.03
C PHE A 313 -32.35 15.48 -20.13
N GLY A 314 -33.07 14.49 -20.66
CA GLY A 314 -33.43 13.26 -19.93
C GLY A 314 -32.25 12.48 -19.35
N VAL A 315 -31.00 12.69 -19.86
CA VAL A 315 -29.79 12.10 -19.29
C VAL A 315 -29.47 12.71 -17.92
N PHE A 316 -29.94 13.93 -17.63
CA PHE A 316 -29.77 14.59 -16.35
C PHE A 316 -31.04 14.49 -15.47
N SER A 317 -32.20 14.85 -16.00
CA SER A 317 -33.45 14.84 -15.21
C SER A 317 -33.91 13.42 -14.84
N GLY A 318 -33.68 12.43 -15.69
CA GLY A 318 -34.03 11.03 -15.42
C GLY A 318 -33.41 10.45 -14.15
N PRO A 319 -32.05 10.45 -14.01
CA PRO A 319 -31.40 10.01 -12.79
C PRO A 319 -31.92 10.66 -11.51
N VAL A 320 -32.16 11.97 -11.54
CA VAL A 320 -32.66 12.70 -10.35
C VAL A 320 -34.09 12.27 -10.02
N ALA A 321 -34.95 12.07 -11.05
CA ALA A 321 -36.32 11.58 -10.86
C ALA A 321 -36.37 10.15 -10.28
N GLU A 322 -35.35 9.34 -10.53
CA GLU A 322 -35.19 7.98 -10.00
C GLU A 322 -34.54 7.95 -8.59
N GLY A 323 -34.21 9.12 -8.02
CA GLY A 323 -33.64 9.24 -6.67
C GLY A 323 -32.11 9.23 -6.60
N GLY A 324 -31.42 9.26 -7.75
CA GLY A 324 -29.96 9.44 -7.83
C GLY A 324 -29.55 10.90 -8.00
N SER A 325 -28.35 11.14 -8.50
CA SER A 325 -27.79 12.49 -8.62
C SER A 325 -27.09 12.76 -9.96
N VAL A 326 -26.90 14.05 -10.23
CA VAL A 326 -26.04 14.56 -11.31
C VAL A 326 -24.99 15.45 -10.67
N ARG A 327 -23.74 15.10 -10.87
CA ARG A 327 -22.60 15.78 -10.25
C ARG A 327 -21.53 16.10 -11.27
N LEU A 328 -20.68 17.08 -10.95
CA LEU A 328 -19.62 17.52 -11.83
C LEU A 328 -18.28 17.64 -11.09
N ILE A 329 -17.20 17.64 -11.89
CA ILE A 329 -15.88 18.18 -11.50
C ILE A 329 -15.49 19.28 -12.47
N ASN A 330 -14.72 20.26 -12.00
CA ASN A 330 -14.08 21.28 -12.82
C ASN A 330 -12.57 21.04 -12.85
N VAL A 331 -12.02 20.76 -14.02
CA VAL A 331 -10.58 20.64 -14.26
C VAL A 331 -10.07 22.03 -14.64
N ASP A 332 -9.83 22.85 -13.60
CA ASP A 332 -9.58 24.28 -13.73
C ASP A 332 -8.24 24.59 -14.39
N GLY A 333 -8.27 25.49 -15.38
CA GLY A 333 -7.10 25.94 -16.15
C GLY A 333 -6.56 24.96 -17.18
N HIS A 334 -7.19 23.80 -17.39
CA HIS A 334 -6.65 22.72 -18.20
C HIS A 334 -7.47 22.34 -19.45
N ALA A 335 -8.36 23.21 -19.92
CA ALA A 335 -9.15 22.95 -21.14
C ALA A 335 -8.24 22.66 -22.37
N ALA A 336 -7.09 23.32 -22.46
CA ALA A 336 -6.15 23.12 -23.57
C ALA A 336 -5.54 21.70 -23.60
N ASP A 337 -5.32 21.12 -22.42
CA ASP A 337 -4.69 19.80 -22.27
C ASP A 337 -5.62 18.65 -22.64
N PHE A 338 -6.94 18.92 -22.72
CA PHE A 338 -7.98 17.94 -23.04
C PHE A 338 -8.70 18.27 -24.36
N PRO A 339 -8.05 18.04 -25.53
CA PRO A 339 -8.73 18.12 -26.82
C PRO A 339 -9.81 17.02 -26.93
N ARG A 340 -10.75 17.15 -27.86
CA ARG A 340 -11.90 16.25 -28.06
C ARG A 340 -11.54 14.76 -27.95
N LYS A 341 -10.45 14.33 -28.60
CA LYS A 341 -10.02 12.93 -28.57
C LYS A 341 -9.65 12.43 -27.17
N LYS A 342 -9.10 13.29 -26.29
CA LYS A 342 -8.82 12.92 -24.89
C LYS A 342 -10.12 12.86 -24.09
N ILE A 343 -11.06 13.80 -24.31
CA ILE A 343 -12.37 13.78 -23.64
C ILE A 343 -13.14 12.51 -24.02
N ASP A 344 -13.11 12.09 -25.28
CA ASP A 344 -13.74 10.84 -25.72
C ASP A 344 -13.15 9.61 -24.99
N LYS A 345 -11.84 9.59 -24.73
CA LYS A 345 -11.20 8.54 -23.89
C LYS A 345 -11.64 8.60 -22.43
N LEU A 346 -11.82 9.81 -21.86
CA LEU A 346 -12.37 9.96 -20.52
C LEU A 346 -13.83 9.46 -20.46
N ALA A 347 -14.60 9.64 -21.53
CA ALA A 347 -15.95 9.10 -21.63
C ALA A 347 -15.98 7.56 -21.67
N ASP A 348 -14.98 6.93 -22.29
CA ASP A 348 -14.84 5.47 -22.23
C ASP A 348 -14.31 5.00 -20.86
N PHE A 349 -13.43 5.78 -20.22
CA PHE A 349 -12.92 5.49 -18.90
C PHE A 349 -14.03 5.43 -17.84
N VAL A 350 -14.96 6.39 -17.79
CA VAL A 350 -16.04 6.38 -16.80
C VAL A 350 -17.00 5.20 -16.97
N LYS A 351 -17.12 4.62 -18.17
CA LYS A 351 -17.93 3.41 -18.41
C LYS A 351 -17.39 2.19 -17.65
N THR A 352 -16.08 2.13 -17.38
CA THR A 352 -15.49 1.06 -16.57
C THR A 352 -16.00 1.08 -15.14
N TYR A 353 -16.53 2.23 -14.68
CA TYR A 353 -17.19 2.42 -13.39
C TYR A 353 -18.72 2.34 -13.49
N LYS A 354 -19.26 1.72 -14.54
CA LYS A 354 -20.68 1.53 -14.82
C LYS A 354 -21.45 2.80 -15.17
N ALA A 355 -20.81 3.96 -15.29
CA ALA A 355 -21.47 5.18 -15.75
C ALA A 355 -21.93 5.04 -17.21
N LYS A 356 -23.14 5.50 -17.53
CA LYS A 356 -23.72 5.40 -18.88
C LYS A 356 -23.02 6.30 -19.90
N GLY A 357 -22.38 7.38 -19.45
CA GLY A 357 -21.67 8.33 -20.29
C GLY A 357 -21.06 9.48 -19.51
N LEU A 358 -20.40 10.38 -20.24
CA LEU A 358 -19.78 11.59 -19.72
C LEU A 358 -20.30 12.80 -20.51
N ALA A 359 -20.96 13.73 -19.84
CA ALA A 359 -21.27 15.03 -20.40
C ALA A 359 -20.14 16.01 -20.05
N TRP A 360 -19.90 17.00 -20.91
CA TRP A 360 -18.78 17.91 -20.71
C TRP A 360 -19.02 19.27 -21.34
N THR A 361 -18.40 20.30 -20.77
CA THR A 361 -18.27 21.66 -21.33
C THR A 361 -16.82 22.10 -21.25
N ARG A 362 -16.28 22.55 -22.37
CA ARG A 362 -14.93 23.10 -22.52
C ARG A 362 -15.00 24.57 -22.78
N LEU A 363 -14.35 25.37 -21.93
CA LEU A 363 -14.23 26.82 -22.05
C LEU A 363 -12.79 27.12 -22.47
N HIS A 364 -12.58 27.61 -23.70
CA HIS A 364 -11.23 27.80 -24.21
C HIS A 364 -11.19 28.91 -25.26
N ASP A 365 -10.30 29.88 -25.08
CA ASP A 365 -10.13 31.05 -25.94
C ASP A 365 -11.44 31.83 -26.17
N GLY A 366 -12.22 32.02 -25.12
CA GLY A 366 -13.52 32.70 -25.16
C GLY A 366 -14.62 31.92 -25.89
N GLN A 367 -14.37 30.67 -26.27
CA GLN A 367 -15.35 29.78 -26.90
C GLN A 367 -15.87 28.73 -25.91
N VAL A 368 -17.17 28.50 -25.94
CA VAL A 368 -17.83 27.45 -25.17
C VAL A 368 -18.22 26.31 -26.11
N THR A 369 -17.66 25.12 -25.85
CA THR A 369 -18.03 23.90 -26.57
C THR A 369 -18.60 22.90 -25.56
N SER A 370 -19.79 22.38 -25.81
CA SER A 370 -20.49 21.49 -24.87
C SER A 370 -21.18 20.34 -25.57
N SER A 371 -21.24 19.19 -24.90
CA SER A 371 -21.97 18.01 -25.36
C SER A 371 -23.49 18.08 -25.09
N TYR A 372 -23.92 18.95 -24.16
CA TYR A 372 -25.30 18.99 -23.66
C TYR A 372 -25.98 20.37 -23.74
N GLN A 373 -25.23 21.47 -23.92
CA GLN A 373 -25.75 22.85 -23.85
C GLN A 373 -27.04 23.10 -24.64
N LYS A 374 -27.18 22.49 -25.82
CA LYS A 374 -28.35 22.66 -26.71
C LYS A 374 -29.66 22.07 -26.16
N PHE A 375 -29.57 21.27 -25.11
CA PHE A 375 -30.75 20.62 -24.49
C PHE A 375 -31.22 21.33 -23.23
N LEU A 376 -30.50 22.34 -22.78
CA LEU A 376 -30.76 23.12 -21.58
C LEU A 376 -31.06 24.58 -21.92
N THR A 377 -31.78 25.26 -21.03
CA THR A 377 -31.97 26.71 -21.11
C THR A 377 -30.69 27.46 -20.83
N GLU A 378 -30.61 28.75 -21.21
CA GLU A 378 -29.45 29.60 -20.91
C GLU A 378 -29.24 29.77 -19.40
N GLU A 379 -30.34 29.81 -18.63
CA GLU A 379 -30.28 29.93 -17.17
C GLU A 379 -29.70 28.69 -16.52
N GLU A 380 -30.13 27.47 -16.93
CA GLU A 380 -29.61 26.21 -16.47
C GLU A 380 -28.11 26.05 -16.81
N ASN A 381 -27.73 26.37 -18.05
CA ASN A 381 -26.30 26.34 -18.47
C ASN A 381 -25.46 27.28 -17.64
N ARG A 382 -25.93 28.51 -17.41
CA ARG A 382 -25.23 29.50 -16.56
C ARG A 382 -25.11 29.00 -15.13
N ALA A 383 -26.18 28.49 -14.54
CA ALA A 383 -26.21 27.99 -13.16
C ALA A 383 -25.23 26.81 -12.96
N ILE A 384 -25.09 25.91 -13.95
CA ILE A 384 -24.10 24.82 -13.92
C ILE A 384 -22.69 25.38 -13.88
N LEU A 385 -22.36 26.34 -14.75
CA LEU A 385 -21.02 26.95 -14.81
C LEU A 385 -20.70 27.77 -13.55
N GLU A 386 -21.70 28.46 -13.00
CA GLU A 386 -21.57 29.17 -11.71
C GLU A 386 -21.32 28.20 -10.56
N ARG A 387 -22.08 27.08 -10.47
CA ARG A 387 -21.87 26.02 -9.48
C ARG A 387 -20.50 25.38 -9.62
N ALA A 388 -20.03 25.17 -10.86
CA ALA A 388 -18.69 24.70 -11.16
C ALA A 388 -17.60 25.71 -10.79
N ASN A 389 -17.93 27.00 -10.60
CA ASN A 389 -17.00 28.12 -10.55
C ASN A 389 -16.07 28.15 -11.79
N ALA A 390 -16.66 27.85 -12.95
CA ALA A 390 -15.92 27.69 -14.20
C ALA A 390 -15.63 29.03 -14.87
N LYS A 391 -14.43 29.13 -15.43
CA LYS A 391 -13.93 30.30 -16.17
C LYS A 391 -13.29 29.87 -17.49
N ASP A 392 -12.91 30.85 -18.33
CA ASP A 392 -12.16 30.53 -19.55
C ASP A 392 -10.85 29.78 -19.20
N GLY A 393 -10.57 28.72 -19.92
CA GLY A 393 -9.47 27.78 -19.65
C GLY A 393 -9.89 26.51 -18.93
N ASP A 394 -11.15 26.36 -18.50
CA ASP A 394 -11.63 25.23 -17.70
C ASP A 394 -12.34 24.15 -18.53
N LEU A 395 -12.29 22.91 -18.01
CA LEU A 395 -13.03 21.77 -18.52
C LEU A 395 -13.96 21.23 -17.42
N VAL A 396 -15.27 21.34 -17.63
CA VAL A 396 -16.30 20.79 -16.74
C VAL A 396 -16.72 19.41 -17.26
N LEU A 397 -16.69 18.41 -16.37
CA LEU A 397 -17.03 17.01 -16.64
C LEU A 397 -18.20 16.59 -15.73
N ILE A 398 -19.25 15.98 -16.29
CA ILE A 398 -20.51 15.72 -15.59
C ILE A 398 -20.89 14.25 -15.77
N VAL A 399 -21.27 13.61 -14.66
CA VAL A 399 -21.86 12.26 -14.64
C VAL A 399 -23.19 12.30 -13.89
N GLY A 400 -24.19 11.59 -14.40
CA GLY A 400 -25.48 11.38 -13.73
C GLY A 400 -25.87 9.91 -13.79
N ASP A 401 -26.36 9.38 -12.68
CA ASP A 401 -26.92 8.02 -12.58
C ASP A 401 -27.99 7.95 -11.47
N ALA A 402 -28.90 6.97 -11.58
CA ALA A 402 -29.90 6.68 -10.56
C ALA A 402 -29.28 6.11 -9.26
N LYS A 403 -28.04 5.62 -9.32
CA LYS A 403 -27.27 5.12 -8.17
C LYS A 403 -26.13 6.09 -7.87
N ASP A 404 -26.15 6.72 -6.71
CA ASP A 404 -25.10 7.64 -6.25
C ASP A 404 -23.72 6.99 -6.24
N GLU A 405 -23.63 5.69 -5.89
CA GLU A 405 -22.36 4.95 -5.88
C GLU A 405 -21.68 4.95 -7.26
N VAL A 406 -22.47 4.88 -8.35
CA VAL A 406 -21.94 4.96 -9.72
C VAL A 406 -21.38 6.35 -10.01
N VAL A 407 -22.10 7.40 -9.59
CA VAL A 407 -21.68 8.80 -9.79
C VAL A 407 -20.39 9.07 -9.02
N PHE A 408 -20.31 8.69 -7.75
CA PHE A 408 -19.14 8.85 -6.92
C PHE A 408 -17.94 8.06 -7.45
N ALA A 409 -18.09 6.78 -7.74
CA ALA A 409 -17.02 5.95 -8.26
C ALA A 409 -16.47 6.49 -9.59
N ALA A 410 -17.36 6.91 -10.51
CA ALA A 410 -16.95 7.44 -11.79
C ALA A 410 -16.22 8.79 -11.68
N LEU A 411 -16.78 9.76 -10.94
CA LEU A 411 -16.16 11.08 -10.78
C LEU A 411 -14.92 11.04 -9.88
N GLY A 412 -14.94 10.23 -8.83
CA GLY A 412 -13.77 10.04 -7.95
C GLY A 412 -12.56 9.47 -8.70
N ALA A 413 -12.79 8.47 -9.57
CA ALA A 413 -11.75 7.95 -10.44
C ALA A 413 -11.34 8.95 -11.53
N LEU A 414 -12.31 9.65 -12.13
CA LEU A 414 -12.08 10.61 -13.20
C LEU A 414 -11.20 11.78 -12.77
N ARG A 415 -11.42 12.32 -11.55
CA ARG A 415 -10.58 13.41 -11.02
C ARG A 415 -9.12 12.96 -10.87
N CYS A 416 -8.89 11.76 -10.38
CA CYS A 416 -7.54 11.18 -10.24
C CYS A 416 -6.90 10.92 -11.62
N GLU A 417 -7.65 10.41 -12.58
CA GLU A 417 -7.17 10.17 -13.95
C GLU A 417 -6.79 11.49 -14.65
N CYS A 418 -7.58 12.55 -14.49
CA CYS A 418 -7.24 13.87 -15.01
C CYS A 418 -5.92 14.39 -14.39
N ALA A 419 -5.77 14.33 -13.06
CA ALA A 419 -4.55 14.76 -12.38
C ALA A 419 -3.31 13.97 -12.83
N LYS A 420 -3.47 12.64 -13.01
CA LYS A 420 -2.41 11.77 -13.54
C LYS A 420 -2.00 12.15 -14.96
N GLN A 421 -2.97 12.38 -15.87
CA GLN A 421 -2.68 12.78 -17.25
C GLN A 421 -2.02 14.15 -17.35
N LEU A 422 -2.29 15.03 -16.40
CA LEU A 422 -1.66 16.36 -16.29
C LEU A 422 -0.27 16.31 -15.67
N GLY A 423 0.12 15.22 -15.00
CA GLY A 423 1.42 15.11 -14.35
C GLY A 423 1.58 16.02 -13.12
N ILE A 424 0.48 16.43 -12.47
CA ILE A 424 0.48 17.35 -11.33
C ILE A 424 0.66 16.67 -9.97
N LEU A 425 0.77 15.34 -9.95
CA LEU A 425 0.93 14.56 -8.73
C LEU A 425 2.41 14.49 -8.32
N ASP A 426 2.83 15.33 -7.37
CA ASP A 426 4.17 15.21 -6.77
C ASP A 426 4.20 14.00 -5.82
N PRO A 427 5.04 12.98 -6.06
CA PRO A 427 5.15 11.82 -5.17
C PRO A 427 5.76 12.14 -3.80
N ARG A 428 6.38 13.32 -3.64
CA ARG A 428 6.96 13.79 -2.36
C ARG A 428 6.06 14.74 -1.61
N ASP A 429 4.89 15.10 -2.13
CA ASP A 429 3.86 15.86 -1.42
C ASP A 429 2.96 14.89 -0.67
N PHE A 430 3.17 14.73 0.63
CA PHE A 430 2.45 13.78 1.48
C PHE A 430 1.28 14.47 2.18
N LYS A 431 0.05 14.20 1.72
CA LYS A 431 -1.20 14.74 2.27
C LYS A 431 -1.95 13.66 3.04
N PHE A 432 -1.88 13.76 4.36
CA PHE A 432 -2.59 12.86 5.28
C PHE A 432 -3.97 13.39 5.62
N LEU A 433 -4.91 12.49 5.83
CA LEU A 433 -6.19 12.79 6.47
C LEU A 433 -6.73 11.55 7.17
N TRP A 434 -7.58 11.77 8.15
CA TRP A 434 -8.47 10.76 8.71
C TRP A 434 -9.82 10.85 8.01
N VAL A 435 -10.34 9.71 7.56
CA VAL A 435 -11.74 9.56 7.22
C VAL A 435 -12.43 8.89 8.41
N THR A 436 -13.52 9.48 8.88
CA THR A 436 -14.21 9.11 10.12
C THR A 436 -15.70 8.92 9.89
N GLU A 437 -16.44 8.48 10.90
CA GLU A 437 -17.91 8.34 10.84
C GLU A 437 -18.40 7.52 9.65
N PHE A 438 -17.75 6.39 9.41
CA PHE A 438 -18.18 5.47 8.36
C PHE A 438 -19.61 4.96 8.62
N PRO A 439 -20.36 4.56 7.57
CA PRO A 439 -21.57 3.78 7.76
C PRO A 439 -21.28 2.50 8.56
N MET A 440 -22.15 2.18 9.49
CA MET A 440 -22.05 0.94 10.27
C MET A 440 -22.27 -0.30 9.41
N PHE A 441 -23.16 -0.17 8.43
CA PHE A 441 -23.62 -1.24 7.55
C PHE A 441 -23.55 -0.83 6.09
N GLU A 442 -23.30 -1.80 5.24
CA GLU A 442 -23.51 -1.72 3.80
C GLU A 442 -24.52 -2.78 3.35
N PHE A 443 -25.26 -2.50 2.26
CA PHE A 443 -26.21 -3.46 1.72
C PHE A 443 -25.51 -4.34 0.68
N SER A 444 -25.41 -5.63 0.96
CA SER A 444 -24.92 -6.63 0.01
C SER A 444 -26.04 -7.03 -0.95
N GLU A 445 -25.90 -6.67 -2.24
CA GLU A 445 -26.84 -7.13 -3.29
C GLU A 445 -26.77 -8.66 -3.46
N GLU A 446 -25.60 -9.27 -3.26
CA GLU A 446 -25.38 -10.71 -3.39
C GLU A 446 -26.09 -11.50 -2.30
N GLU A 447 -25.97 -11.05 -1.03
CA GLU A 447 -26.60 -11.69 0.12
C GLU A 447 -28.02 -11.17 0.39
N ASN A 448 -28.45 -10.09 -0.32
CA ASN A 448 -29.72 -9.40 -0.13
C ASN A 448 -30.01 -9.03 1.33
N ARG A 449 -28.97 -8.56 2.05
CA ARG A 449 -29.04 -8.14 3.46
C ARG A 449 -27.99 -7.07 3.78
N TYR A 450 -28.15 -6.41 4.91
CA TYR A 450 -27.10 -5.57 5.47
C TYR A 450 -25.99 -6.43 6.08
N VAL A 451 -24.74 -6.07 5.77
CA VAL A 451 -23.51 -6.62 6.34
C VAL A 451 -22.74 -5.52 7.06
N ALA A 452 -21.85 -5.86 7.98
CA ALA A 452 -20.99 -4.86 8.60
C ALA A 452 -20.02 -4.28 7.58
N MET A 453 -19.88 -2.96 7.54
CA MET A 453 -18.94 -2.31 6.63
C MET A 453 -17.48 -2.60 7.00
N HIS A 454 -17.17 -2.73 8.29
CA HIS A 454 -15.86 -3.11 8.80
C HIS A 454 -15.88 -4.53 9.37
N HIS A 455 -16.27 -4.66 10.65
CA HIS A 455 -16.41 -5.96 11.31
C HIS A 455 -17.47 -5.91 12.44
N PRO A 456 -17.99 -7.05 12.90
CA PRO A 456 -19.11 -7.09 13.85
C PRO A 456 -18.79 -6.58 15.27
N PHE A 457 -17.54 -6.24 15.56
CA PHE A 457 -17.11 -5.73 16.87
C PHE A 457 -16.91 -4.21 16.89
N THR A 458 -17.16 -3.51 15.76
CA THR A 458 -17.08 -2.06 15.67
C THR A 458 -18.22 -1.41 16.45
N ALA A 459 -17.92 -0.41 17.27
CA ALA A 459 -18.93 0.34 18.02
C ALA A 459 -19.67 1.34 17.12
N PRO A 460 -21.00 1.48 17.28
CA PRO A 460 -21.74 2.58 16.67
C PRO A 460 -21.39 3.91 17.35
N MET A 461 -21.64 5.03 16.67
CA MET A 461 -21.62 6.34 17.31
C MET A 461 -22.65 6.37 18.46
N ASP A 462 -22.36 7.08 19.56
CA ASP A 462 -23.21 7.07 20.75
C ASP A 462 -24.62 7.57 20.47
N GLU A 463 -24.75 8.57 19.59
CA GLU A 463 -26.04 9.11 19.16
C GLU A 463 -26.81 8.23 18.15
N ASP A 464 -26.19 7.17 17.65
CA ASP A 464 -26.78 6.25 16.67
C ASP A 464 -27.08 4.85 17.25
N LEU A 465 -26.90 4.65 18.55
CA LEU A 465 -27.11 3.36 19.24
C LEU A 465 -28.51 2.77 18.96
N ASP A 466 -29.54 3.57 18.98
CA ASP A 466 -30.92 3.17 18.73
C ASP A 466 -31.20 2.84 17.25
N LYS A 467 -30.33 3.27 16.34
CA LYS A 467 -30.43 2.99 14.91
C LYS A 467 -29.93 1.62 14.48
N LEU A 468 -29.14 0.94 15.33
CA LEU A 468 -28.56 -0.38 15.01
C LEU A 468 -29.57 -1.36 14.41
N GLU A 469 -30.76 -1.45 14.98
CA GLU A 469 -31.80 -2.37 14.54
C GLU A 469 -32.92 -1.65 13.76
N THR A 470 -33.11 -0.32 13.95
CA THR A 470 -34.25 0.44 13.44
C THR A 470 -33.97 1.20 12.16
N ASP A 471 -32.73 1.71 11.98
CA ASP A 471 -32.33 2.53 10.82
C ASP A 471 -30.87 2.25 10.42
N LYS A 472 -30.62 1.05 9.95
CA LYS A 472 -29.28 0.58 9.57
C LYS A 472 -28.59 1.47 8.54
N LYS A 473 -29.36 2.05 7.63
CA LYS A 473 -28.85 2.92 6.56
C LYS A 473 -28.17 4.18 7.10
N ASN A 474 -28.67 4.74 8.19
CA ASN A 474 -28.21 5.99 8.78
C ASN A 474 -27.43 5.80 10.10
N CYS A 475 -27.10 4.55 10.44
CA CYS A 475 -26.27 4.23 11.59
C CYS A 475 -24.79 4.40 11.24
N ARG A 476 -24.07 5.26 11.98
CA ARG A 476 -22.63 5.50 11.79
C ARG A 476 -21.81 4.71 12.79
N ALA A 477 -20.60 4.37 12.41
CA ALA A 477 -19.61 3.65 13.20
C ALA A 477 -18.54 4.59 13.77
N LYS A 478 -18.01 4.27 14.95
CA LYS A 478 -16.77 4.82 15.50
C LYS A 478 -15.56 4.20 14.80
N ALA A 479 -15.57 4.25 13.46
CA ALA A 479 -14.50 3.74 12.61
C ALA A 479 -13.74 4.91 11.98
N TYR A 480 -12.46 4.69 11.74
CA TYR A 480 -11.54 5.70 11.21
C TYR A 480 -10.46 5.03 10.38
N ASP A 481 -10.21 5.60 9.19
CA ASP A 481 -9.13 5.20 8.28
C ASP A 481 -8.13 6.33 8.12
N ILE A 482 -6.84 6.01 8.21
CA ILE A 482 -5.76 6.92 7.86
C ILE A 482 -5.44 6.79 6.38
N VAL A 483 -5.54 7.89 5.66
CA VAL A 483 -5.35 7.98 4.22
C VAL A 483 -4.15 8.85 3.89
N LEU A 484 -3.35 8.42 2.92
CA LEU A 484 -2.25 9.19 2.34
C LEU A 484 -2.36 9.16 0.82
N ASN A 485 -2.49 10.35 0.20
CA ASN A 485 -2.42 10.50 -1.25
C ASN A 485 -3.35 9.54 -2.03
N GLY A 486 -4.58 9.38 -1.61
CA GLY A 486 -5.54 8.49 -2.26
C GLY A 486 -5.40 7.01 -1.90
N THR A 487 -4.56 6.68 -0.92
CA THR A 487 -4.32 5.32 -0.46
C THR A 487 -4.65 5.20 1.02
N GLU A 488 -5.49 4.25 1.38
CA GLU A 488 -5.71 3.83 2.76
C GLU A 488 -4.43 3.15 3.28
N LEU A 489 -3.79 3.76 4.27
CA LEU A 489 -2.63 3.18 4.96
C LEU A 489 -3.03 2.17 6.02
N GLY A 490 -4.16 2.39 6.65
CA GLY A 490 -4.68 1.54 7.70
C GLY A 490 -6.03 2.00 8.17
N GLY A 491 -6.73 1.10 8.83
CA GLY A 491 -8.06 1.36 9.37
C GLY A 491 -8.21 0.80 10.77
N GLY A 492 -9.14 1.36 11.51
CA GLY A 492 -9.45 0.99 12.87
C GLY A 492 -10.82 1.44 13.34
N SER A 493 -11.14 1.07 14.57
CA SER A 493 -12.38 1.50 15.22
C SER A 493 -12.26 1.43 16.74
N ILE A 494 -13.18 2.09 17.43
CA ILE A 494 -13.53 1.73 18.80
C ILE A 494 -14.38 0.47 18.76
N ARG A 495 -14.16 -0.43 19.72
CA ARG A 495 -14.84 -1.74 19.78
C ARG A 495 -16.05 -1.67 20.71
N ILE A 496 -17.04 -2.47 20.41
CA ILE A 496 -18.15 -2.70 21.34
C ILE A 496 -17.56 -3.39 22.59
N SER A 497 -17.75 -2.78 23.76
CA SER A 497 -17.35 -3.36 25.05
C SER A 497 -18.55 -3.73 25.93
N VAL A 498 -19.76 -3.34 25.53
CA VAL A 498 -21.02 -3.58 26.25
C VAL A 498 -21.70 -4.80 25.65
N PRO A 499 -21.96 -5.88 26.44
CA PRO A 499 -22.56 -7.11 25.93
C PRO A 499 -23.90 -6.90 25.20
N GLU A 500 -24.79 -6.06 25.76
CA GLU A 500 -26.11 -5.80 25.20
C GLU A 500 -26.03 -5.13 23.82
N THR A 501 -25.06 -4.23 23.62
CA THR A 501 -24.79 -3.59 22.32
C THR A 501 -24.24 -4.61 21.32
N GLN A 502 -23.38 -5.55 21.78
CA GLN A 502 -22.84 -6.60 20.91
C GLN A 502 -23.94 -7.58 20.46
N GLU A 503 -24.86 -7.93 21.35
CA GLU A 503 -26.03 -8.77 21.01
C GLU A 503 -26.94 -8.06 19.99
N ALA A 504 -27.21 -6.75 20.18
CA ALA A 504 -27.97 -5.95 19.24
C ALA A 504 -27.29 -5.90 17.84
N MET A 505 -25.96 -5.76 17.83
CA MET A 505 -25.18 -5.78 16.58
C MET A 505 -25.28 -7.12 15.85
N PHE A 506 -25.17 -8.24 16.56
CA PHE A 506 -25.34 -9.56 15.96
C PHE A 506 -26.76 -9.76 15.40
N ARG A 507 -27.82 -9.35 16.14
CA ARG A 507 -29.20 -9.38 15.60
C ARG A 507 -29.34 -8.50 14.38
N ALA A 508 -28.75 -7.30 14.38
CA ALA A 508 -28.76 -6.40 13.22
C ALA A 508 -28.12 -7.03 11.97
N LEU A 509 -27.09 -7.86 12.16
CA LEU A 509 -26.41 -8.61 11.10
C LEU A 509 -27.14 -9.93 10.72
N GLY A 510 -28.21 -10.28 11.43
CA GLY A 510 -29.00 -11.48 11.17
C GLY A 510 -28.41 -12.77 11.75
N PHE A 511 -27.49 -12.69 12.72
CA PHE A 511 -27.04 -13.87 13.46
C PHE A 511 -28.12 -14.31 14.46
N THR A 512 -28.30 -15.62 14.60
CA THR A 512 -28.98 -16.18 15.75
C THR A 512 -28.04 -16.20 16.95
N ASP A 513 -28.58 -16.36 18.16
CA ASP A 513 -27.73 -16.46 19.36
C ASP A 513 -26.80 -17.70 19.28
N GLU A 514 -27.28 -18.79 18.68
CA GLU A 514 -26.52 -20.01 18.45
C GLU A 514 -25.37 -19.78 17.49
N ASP A 515 -25.62 -19.09 16.33
CA ASP A 515 -24.58 -18.76 15.35
C ASP A 515 -23.52 -17.87 15.96
N ALA A 516 -23.92 -16.83 16.70
CA ALA A 516 -23.01 -15.91 17.38
C ALA A 516 -22.15 -16.65 18.42
N GLN A 517 -22.78 -17.54 19.21
CA GLN A 517 -22.09 -18.33 20.23
C GLN A 517 -21.14 -19.38 19.61
N GLU A 518 -21.51 -20.00 18.49
CA GLU A 518 -20.66 -20.97 17.80
C GLU A 518 -19.40 -20.29 17.23
N ARG A 519 -19.54 -19.12 16.58
CA ARG A 519 -18.44 -18.41 15.93
C ARG A 519 -17.58 -17.61 16.92
N PHE A 520 -18.21 -16.84 17.80
CA PHE A 520 -17.57 -15.83 18.64
C PHE A 520 -17.76 -16.09 20.15
N GLY A 521 -18.25 -17.27 20.55
CA GLY A 521 -18.58 -17.58 21.93
C GLY A 521 -17.43 -17.37 22.92
N HIS A 522 -16.18 -17.60 22.50
CA HIS A 522 -15.02 -17.37 23.36
C HIS A 522 -14.85 -15.85 23.67
N LEU A 523 -15.09 -14.96 22.72
CA LEU A 523 -15.01 -13.52 22.93
C LEU A 523 -16.24 -12.99 23.69
N ILE A 524 -17.46 -13.42 23.30
CA ILE A 524 -18.71 -13.09 24.00
C ILE A 524 -18.63 -13.48 25.46
N ASN A 525 -18.12 -14.67 25.76
CA ASN A 525 -17.96 -15.14 27.13
C ASN A 525 -16.88 -14.38 27.90
N ALA A 526 -15.79 -13.98 27.22
CA ALA A 526 -14.75 -13.18 27.86
C ALA A 526 -15.27 -11.80 28.29
N PHE A 527 -16.13 -11.16 27.50
CA PHE A 527 -16.73 -9.87 27.85
C PHE A 527 -17.55 -9.88 29.15
N LYS A 528 -18.11 -11.02 29.53
CA LYS A 528 -18.84 -11.19 30.81
C LYS A 528 -17.96 -10.95 32.05
N PHE A 529 -16.64 -11.02 31.90
CA PHE A 529 -15.67 -10.80 32.98
C PHE A 529 -15.14 -9.36 33.05
N GLY A 530 -15.74 -8.43 32.31
CA GLY A 530 -15.41 -7.02 32.32
C GLY A 530 -14.46 -6.63 31.18
N ALA A 531 -15.02 -6.14 30.09
CA ALA A 531 -14.26 -5.61 28.97
C ALA A 531 -14.03 -4.11 29.17
N PRO A 532 -12.76 -3.63 29.12
CA PRO A 532 -12.51 -2.20 29.12
C PRO A 532 -12.99 -1.58 27.80
N PRO A 533 -13.36 -0.30 27.74
CA PRO A 533 -13.42 0.42 26.48
C PRO A 533 -12.08 0.31 25.77
N HIS A 534 -12.06 -0.10 24.51
CA HIS A 534 -10.84 -0.31 23.76
C HIS A 534 -11.02 -0.01 22.26
N GLY A 535 -9.92 0.30 21.61
CA GLY A 535 -9.87 0.58 20.19
C GLY A 535 -8.47 0.35 19.63
N GLY A 536 -8.38 0.26 18.34
CA GLY A 536 -7.11 0.01 17.69
C GLY A 536 -7.12 0.32 16.21
N LEU A 537 -5.98 0.07 15.59
CA LEU A 537 -5.76 0.30 14.17
C LEU A 537 -4.76 -0.73 13.65
N ALA A 538 -4.87 -1.07 12.37
CA ALA A 538 -3.87 -1.87 11.68
C ALA A 538 -3.39 -1.14 10.42
N TYR A 539 -2.08 -0.89 10.34
CA TYR A 539 -1.46 -0.39 9.10
C TYR A 539 -1.15 -1.54 8.16
N GLY A 540 -1.45 -1.37 6.88
CA GLY A 540 -0.86 -2.21 5.83
C GLY A 540 0.61 -1.86 5.65
N LEU A 541 1.52 -2.61 6.29
CA LEU A 541 2.96 -2.34 6.22
C LEU A 541 3.48 -2.31 4.78
N ASP A 542 2.97 -3.16 3.92
CA ASP A 542 3.37 -3.24 2.52
C ASP A 542 3.01 -1.95 1.76
N ARG A 543 1.80 -1.40 1.97
CA ARG A 543 1.37 -0.12 1.38
C ARG A 543 2.17 1.06 1.91
N LEU A 544 2.37 1.14 3.23
CA LEU A 544 3.17 2.19 3.84
C LEU A 544 4.60 2.19 3.28
N CYS A 545 5.24 1.02 3.21
CA CYS A 545 6.58 0.88 2.65
C CYS A 545 6.62 1.20 1.16
N MET A 546 5.62 0.82 0.37
CA MET A 546 5.51 1.14 -1.05
C MET A 546 5.52 2.66 -1.28
N LEU A 547 4.67 3.40 -0.56
CA LEU A 547 4.61 4.85 -0.67
C LEU A 547 5.90 5.53 -0.20
N MET A 548 6.48 5.07 0.91
CA MET A 548 7.72 5.64 1.44
C MET A 548 8.95 5.33 0.56
N ALA A 549 8.97 4.17 -0.10
CA ALA A 549 10.05 3.80 -1.02
C ALA A 549 9.88 4.41 -2.42
N GLY A 550 8.74 5.05 -2.72
CA GLY A 550 8.40 5.51 -4.06
C GLY A 550 8.24 4.36 -5.06
N ALA A 551 7.86 3.17 -4.60
CA ALA A 551 7.66 1.98 -5.43
C ALA A 551 6.28 2.00 -6.11
N GLU A 552 6.17 1.40 -7.28
CA GLU A 552 4.91 1.36 -8.05
C GLU A 552 3.96 0.24 -7.61
N SER A 553 4.49 -0.79 -6.93
CA SER A 553 3.74 -1.97 -6.51
C SER A 553 4.17 -2.45 -5.13
N ILE A 554 3.22 -2.97 -4.33
CA ILE A 554 3.54 -3.65 -3.07
C ILE A 554 4.49 -4.84 -3.26
N ARG A 555 4.55 -5.45 -4.45
CA ARG A 555 5.49 -6.54 -4.77
C ARG A 555 6.95 -6.10 -4.72
N ASP A 556 7.24 -4.82 -4.90
CA ASP A 556 8.60 -4.29 -4.86
C ASP A 556 9.13 -4.16 -3.42
N VAL A 557 8.25 -4.05 -2.44
CA VAL A 557 8.60 -3.96 -1.01
C VAL A 557 8.42 -5.29 -0.26
N ILE A 558 8.06 -6.37 -0.96
CA ILE A 558 7.97 -7.74 -0.44
C ILE A 558 9.08 -8.57 -1.08
N ALA A 559 9.89 -9.24 -0.26
CA ALA A 559 11.05 -9.98 -0.78
C ALA A 559 10.64 -11.08 -1.79
N PHE A 560 9.63 -11.89 -1.45
CA PHE A 560 9.13 -12.99 -2.27
C PHE A 560 7.60 -12.92 -2.40
N PRO A 561 7.07 -12.05 -3.28
CA PRO A 561 5.63 -11.87 -3.46
C PRO A 561 5.02 -12.97 -4.35
N LYS A 562 3.70 -13.12 -4.26
CA LYS A 562 2.91 -13.91 -5.21
C LYS A 562 2.53 -13.09 -6.45
N VAL A 563 2.32 -13.77 -7.57
CA VAL A 563 1.73 -13.17 -8.79
C VAL A 563 0.20 -13.16 -8.71
N GLN A 564 -0.45 -12.59 -9.72
CA GLN A 564 -1.91 -12.37 -9.72
C GLN A 564 -2.76 -13.64 -9.52
N ASN A 565 -2.27 -14.81 -9.93
CA ASN A 565 -2.94 -16.10 -9.73
C ASN A 565 -2.54 -16.78 -8.40
N ALA A 566 -2.02 -16.04 -7.43
CA ALA A 566 -1.55 -16.51 -6.13
C ALA A 566 -0.38 -17.51 -6.17
N SER A 567 0.28 -17.71 -7.32
CA SER A 567 1.47 -18.55 -7.40
C SER A 567 2.77 -17.77 -7.15
N GLU A 568 3.85 -18.48 -6.84
CA GLU A 568 5.19 -17.93 -6.70
C GLU A 568 6.12 -18.61 -7.72
N PRO A 569 6.59 -17.86 -8.75
CA PRO A 569 7.28 -18.47 -9.90
C PRO A 569 8.67 -19.03 -9.61
N MET A 570 9.34 -18.61 -8.53
CA MET A 570 10.70 -19.02 -8.20
C MET A 570 10.72 -20.47 -7.65
N THR A 571 9.78 -20.79 -6.74
CA THR A 571 9.66 -22.12 -6.13
C THR A 571 8.57 -22.98 -6.77
N SER A 572 7.79 -22.39 -7.70
CA SER A 572 6.62 -23.03 -8.33
C SER A 572 5.49 -23.37 -7.33
N CYS A 573 5.39 -22.60 -6.23
CA CYS A 573 4.33 -22.74 -5.22
C CYS A 573 3.01 -22.12 -5.73
N PRO A 574 1.81 -22.73 -5.52
CA PRO A 574 1.58 -24.02 -4.87
C PRO A 574 1.91 -25.21 -5.77
N ASP A 575 2.24 -26.36 -5.16
CA ASP A 575 2.58 -27.57 -5.87
C ASP A 575 1.87 -28.77 -5.23
N PHE A 576 1.92 -29.93 -5.92
CA PHE A 576 1.38 -31.19 -5.43
C PHE A 576 2.17 -31.69 -4.22
N VAL A 577 1.50 -32.45 -3.38
CA VAL A 577 2.10 -33.18 -2.24
C VAL A 577 1.96 -34.68 -2.49
N ASP A 578 2.80 -35.48 -1.82
CA ASP A 578 2.76 -36.93 -1.92
C ASP A 578 1.44 -37.51 -1.37
N ASP A 579 0.90 -38.55 -2.03
CA ASP A 579 -0.32 -39.26 -1.61
C ASP A 579 -0.24 -39.73 -0.14
N LYS A 580 0.95 -40.16 0.30
CA LYS A 580 1.17 -40.52 1.70
C LYS A 580 0.87 -39.36 2.68
N GLN A 581 1.20 -38.13 2.30
CA GLN A 581 0.88 -36.97 3.14
C GLN A 581 -0.63 -36.69 3.16
N LEU A 582 -1.31 -36.90 2.03
CA LEU A 582 -2.77 -36.79 1.94
C LEU A 582 -3.46 -37.86 2.77
N ASP A 583 -2.98 -39.10 2.73
CA ASP A 583 -3.47 -40.21 3.55
C ASP A 583 -3.31 -39.92 5.04
N GLU A 584 -2.13 -39.43 5.47
CA GLU A 584 -1.88 -39.05 6.87
C GLU A 584 -2.78 -37.91 7.36
N LEU A 585 -3.29 -37.09 6.44
CA LEU A 585 -4.24 -36.00 6.73
C LEU A 585 -5.71 -36.41 6.53
N SER A 586 -5.98 -37.64 6.08
CA SER A 586 -7.33 -38.14 5.76
C SER A 586 -8.03 -37.29 4.70
N LEU A 587 -7.28 -36.87 3.66
CA LEU A 587 -7.75 -36.03 2.55
C LEU A 587 -7.92 -36.81 1.23
N ASN A 588 -7.69 -38.13 1.21
CA ASN A 588 -7.94 -39.03 0.06
C ASN A 588 -9.34 -39.61 0.09
#